data_ac6e2a01244f1f18226bb37720abdcb5
#
_entry.id   ac6e2a01244f1f18226bb37720abdcb5
#
_cell.length_a   1.000
_cell.length_b   1.000
_cell.length_c   1.000
_cell.angle_alpha   90.00
_cell.angle_beta   90.00
_cell.angle_gamma   90.00
#
_symmetry.space_group_name_H-M   'P 1'
#
loop_
_entity.id
_entity.type
_entity.pdbx_description
1 polymer ?
#
loop_
_entity_poly.entity_id
_entity_poly.type
_entity_poly.pdbx_seq_one_letter_code
_entity_poly.pdbx_strand_id
1 'polypeptide(L)'
;MKKLIAMLLALVMALSLVACGGGDSNTAGDDATGDKVVKIGIFEPTSGQNAGGGKKEILGIEYAYSLKPTVTINGEEYAVQLVYADNASDSAKAPTAAQTLISQGVSVVIGTYGSGCAIAAGPLFQDAKIPAIGTSCTNPQVTLGNDYYFRVGYIDPFQGAVMANFAFNQKNSSNCALIIESGDDYSAGFGNYFQQEMERLGGKATVLEFQTGETDFSTIMASVKSEGYDGIFAPVSIETAAMIISQARDAGITCPIMAGDTWDDISIAQRTGDKATEIFFSAFFDAADTTNEAGKAFVEGFTKWVAEDNARLENNGGVADVISSVTPCGYDAYMAAVGAIEAANSTEGPAIRDALAALEIPGLITGDLKFDENGDAIKNYAVIKTIQDGQIVYFSTFNGLE
;
A
#
# COMPACT_ATOMS: atom_id res chain seq x y z
N MET A 1 11.18 9.52 56.45
CA MET A 1 10.52 9.42 55.11
C MET A 1 10.04 8.01 54.75
N LYS A 2 10.75 6.92 55.04
CA LYS A 2 10.29 5.55 54.69
C LYS A 2 9.07 5.02 55.49
N LYS A 3 8.75 5.57 56.68
CA LYS A 3 7.58 5.17 57.49
C LYS A 3 6.30 5.90 57.14
N LEU A 4 6.37 7.05 56.45
CA LEU A 4 5.19 7.80 55.98
C LEU A 4 4.62 7.23 54.66
N ILE A 5 5.46 6.65 53.82
CA ILE A 5 5.06 6.02 52.55
C ILE A 5 4.31 4.69 52.78
N ALA A 6 4.72 3.94 53.83
CA ALA A 6 4.03 2.71 54.19
C ALA A 6 2.62 2.92 54.77
N MET A 7 2.34 4.07 55.42
CA MET A 7 1.02 4.41 55.93
C MET A 7 0.05 4.91 54.83
N LEU A 8 0.54 5.53 53.75
CA LEU A 8 -0.30 5.94 52.63
C LEU A 8 -0.73 4.78 51.75
N LEU A 9 0.09 3.74 51.62
CA LEU A 9 -0.27 2.52 50.83
C LEU A 9 -1.30 1.63 51.57
N ALA A 10 -1.33 1.66 52.93
CA ALA A 10 -2.33 0.92 53.70
C ALA A 10 -3.73 1.57 53.69
N LEU A 11 -3.82 2.88 53.43
CA LEU A 11 -5.10 3.60 53.45
C LEU A 11 -5.88 3.46 52.09
N VAL A 12 -5.19 3.12 51.01
CA VAL A 12 -5.81 2.91 49.69
C VAL A 12 -6.43 1.52 49.55
N MET A 13 -5.99 0.52 50.35
CA MET A 13 -6.56 -0.83 50.33
C MET A 13 -7.78 -1.05 51.24
N ALA A 14 -8.16 -0.05 52.06
CA ALA A 14 -9.26 -0.18 53.03
C ALA A 14 -10.60 0.38 52.54
N LEU A 15 -10.69 0.90 51.33
CA LEU A 15 -11.92 1.53 50.79
C LEU A 15 -12.67 0.66 49.73
N SER A 16 -12.30 -0.61 49.54
CA SER A 16 -12.93 -1.49 48.55
C SER A 16 -13.80 -2.63 49.14
N LEU A 17 -14.19 -2.57 50.37
CA LEU A 17 -14.96 -3.65 51.07
C LEU A 17 -16.19 -3.13 51.84
N VAL A 18 -17.05 -2.34 51.21
CA VAL A 18 -18.42 -2.14 51.75
C VAL A 18 -19.38 -1.94 50.57
N ALA A 19 -19.94 -3.04 50.06
CA ALA A 19 -21.27 -3.08 49.47
C ALA A 19 -21.63 -4.54 49.11
N CYS A 20 -22.09 -5.26 50.14
CA CYS A 20 -22.94 -6.43 49.92
C CYS A 20 -24.00 -6.43 51.00
N GLY A 21 -25.25 -6.23 50.62
CA GLY A 21 -26.39 -6.36 51.53
C GLY A 21 -27.72 -5.88 50.95
N GLY A 22 -28.50 -6.79 50.37
CA GLY A 22 -29.98 -6.82 50.54
C GLY A 22 -30.85 -6.26 49.42
N GLY A 23 -31.37 -7.16 48.57
CA GLY A 23 -32.81 -7.35 48.25
C GLY A 23 -33.50 -6.26 47.39
N ASP A 24 -33.85 -6.49 46.17
CA ASP A 24 -35.14 -6.90 45.64
C ASP A 24 -35.16 -6.74 44.10
N SER A 25 -35.79 -7.72 43.50
CA SER A 25 -36.09 -7.86 42.06
C SER A 25 -36.74 -6.62 41.44
N ASN A 26 -36.14 -6.06 40.38
CA ASN A 26 -36.90 -5.57 39.26
C ASN A 26 -36.07 -5.63 37.97
N THR A 27 -36.62 -6.27 36.97
CA THR A 27 -36.21 -6.33 35.57
C THR A 27 -36.03 -4.90 35.04
N ALA A 28 -34.79 -4.52 34.80
CA ALA A 28 -34.43 -3.40 33.91
C ALA A 28 -33.33 -3.87 32.99
N GLY A 29 -33.52 -3.64 31.70
CA GLY A 29 -32.65 -4.09 30.64
C GLY A 29 -31.20 -3.79 30.88
N ASP A 30 -30.39 -4.72 30.44
CA ASP A 30 -28.95 -4.59 30.31
C ASP A 30 -28.67 -3.54 29.20
N ASP A 31 -28.68 -2.25 29.59
CA ASP A 31 -28.11 -1.18 28.81
C ASP A 31 -26.58 -1.31 28.95
N ALA A 32 -26.04 -2.31 28.28
CA ALA A 32 -24.62 -2.33 27.96
C ALA A 32 -24.39 -1.23 26.91
N THR A 33 -24.25 0.03 27.34
CA THR A 33 -23.61 1.08 26.54
C THR A 33 -22.10 0.76 26.48
N GLY A 34 -21.75 -0.37 25.86
CA GLY A 34 -20.42 -0.56 25.32
C GLY A 34 -20.23 0.47 24.24
N ASP A 35 -19.10 1.18 24.27
CA ASP A 35 -18.78 2.16 23.24
C ASP A 35 -18.97 1.51 21.86
N LYS A 36 -19.86 2.10 21.04
CA LYS A 36 -20.10 1.63 19.67
C LYS A 36 -18.89 1.99 18.81
N VAL A 37 -17.91 1.11 18.80
CA VAL A 37 -16.63 1.29 18.11
C VAL A 37 -16.37 0.11 17.17
N VAL A 38 -15.98 0.41 15.93
CA VAL A 38 -15.44 -0.54 14.97
C VAL A 38 -13.94 -0.28 14.81
N LYS A 39 -13.13 -1.31 14.99
CA LYS A 39 -11.69 -1.21 14.83
C LYS A 39 -11.27 -1.63 13.43
N ILE A 40 -10.54 -0.77 12.73
CA ILE A 40 -9.90 -1.04 11.44
C ILE A 40 -8.40 -1.12 11.67
N GLY A 41 -7.79 -2.25 11.33
CA GLY A 41 -6.35 -2.45 11.43
C GLY A 41 -5.63 -1.81 10.25
N ILE A 42 -4.54 -1.09 10.52
CA ILE A 42 -3.66 -0.50 9.51
C ILE A 42 -2.34 -1.27 9.54
N PHE A 43 -2.13 -2.08 8.51
CA PHE A 43 -1.00 -3.00 8.37
C PHE A 43 -0.04 -2.48 7.32
N GLU A 44 0.75 -1.45 7.64
CA GLU A 44 1.62 -0.75 6.68
C GLU A 44 3.06 -0.64 7.19
N PRO A 45 4.06 -0.57 6.28
CA PRO A 45 5.42 -0.30 6.70
C PRO A 45 5.57 1.19 7.05
N THR A 46 5.96 1.47 8.29
CA THR A 46 6.39 2.81 8.74
C THR A 46 7.90 2.88 8.95
N SER A 47 8.56 1.73 8.84
CA SER A 47 10.01 1.55 8.88
C SER A 47 10.49 0.59 7.79
N GLY A 48 11.82 0.50 7.56
CA GLY A 48 12.41 -0.33 6.50
C GLY A 48 12.42 0.34 5.12
N GLN A 49 12.82 -0.44 4.12
CA GLN A 49 13.17 0.07 2.76
C GLN A 49 11.99 0.68 1.97
N ASN A 50 10.76 0.37 2.35
CA ASN A 50 9.53 0.87 1.73
C ASN A 50 8.71 1.78 2.65
N ALA A 51 9.29 2.27 3.76
CA ALA A 51 8.60 3.12 4.72
C ALA A 51 7.99 4.39 4.09
N GLY A 52 8.62 4.94 3.06
CA GLY A 52 8.11 6.10 2.32
C GLY A 52 6.75 5.83 1.67
N GLY A 53 6.60 4.66 1.05
CA GLY A 53 5.34 4.22 0.42
C GLY A 53 4.24 3.99 1.45
N GLY A 54 4.51 3.15 2.47
CA GLY A 54 3.51 2.84 3.49
C GLY A 54 3.01 4.08 4.25
N LYS A 55 3.89 5.04 4.54
CA LYS A 55 3.48 6.33 5.14
C LYS A 55 2.52 7.11 4.24
N LYS A 56 2.69 7.07 2.92
CA LYS A 56 1.80 7.73 1.97
C LYS A 56 0.44 7.02 1.86
N GLU A 57 0.42 5.69 1.93
CA GLU A 57 -0.82 4.93 2.04
C GLU A 57 -1.58 5.27 3.32
N ILE A 58 -0.87 5.33 4.46
CA ILE A 58 -1.45 5.78 5.74
C ILE A 58 -2.04 7.18 5.63
N LEU A 59 -1.38 8.13 4.97
CA LEU A 59 -1.94 9.47 4.74
C LEU A 59 -3.24 9.42 3.95
N GLY A 60 -3.35 8.56 2.94
CA GLY A 60 -4.59 8.34 2.20
C GLY A 60 -5.71 7.80 3.08
N ILE A 61 -5.40 6.79 3.90
CA ILE A 61 -6.32 6.19 4.88
C ILE A 61 -6.80 7.24 5.90
N GLU A 62 -5.87 7.99 6.49
CA GLU A 62 -6.18 9.01 7.51
C GLU A 62 -6.98 10.18 6.93
N TYR A 63 -6.71 10.57 5.68
CA TYR A 63 -7.52 11.58 5.01
C TYR A 63 -8.94 11.08 4.77
N ALA A 64 -9.13 9.86 4.27
CA ALA A 64 -10.45 9.26 4.12
C ALA A 64 -11.18 9.13 5.47
N TYR A 65 -10.48 8.69 6.51
CA TYR A 65 -10.99 8.63 7.89
C TYR A 65 -11.43 10.01 8.38
N SER A 66 -10.69 11.08 8.10
CA SER A 66 -11.06 12.44 8.49
C SER A 66 -12.38 12.91 7.86
N LEU A 67 -12.73 12.37 6.70
CA LEU A 67 -13.98 12.68 5.99
C LEU A 67 -15.13 11.76 6.40
N LYS A 68 -14.85 10.52 6.80
CA LYS A 68 -15.87 9.53 7.21
C LYS A 68 -15.40 8.77 8.47
N PRO A 69 -15.45 9.38 9.66
CA PRO A 69 -14.96 8.77 10.90
C PRO A 69 -15.94 7.79 11.56
N THR A 70 -17.10 7.57 10.97
CA THR A 70 -18.16 6.72 11.52
C THR A 70 -18.77 5.80 10.45
N VAL A 71 -19.38 4.70 10.87
CA VAL A 71 -20.17 3.79 10.04
C VAL A 71 -21.53 3.54 10.67
N THR A 72 -22.53 3.22 9.84
CA THR A 72 -23.89 2.90 10.31
C THR A 72 -24.09 1.38 10.31
N ILE A 73 -24.41 0.81 11.48
CA ILE A 73 -24.72 -0.62 11.64
C ILE A 73 -26.08 -0.73 12.36
N ASN A 74 -27.03 -1.45 11.76
CA ASN A 74 -28.41 -1.61 12.28
C ASN A 74 -29.12 -0.27 12.57
N GLY A 75 -28.82 0.78 11.78
CA GLY A 75 -29.37 2.11 11.97
C GLY A 75 -28.72 2.91 13.11
N GLU A 76 -27.67 2.42 13.70
CA GLU A 76 -26.90 3.07 14.78
C GLU A 76 -25.51 3.48 14.29
N GLU A 77 -25.04 4.63 14.74
CA GLU A 77 -23.70 5.13 14.42
C GLU A 77 -22.63 4.51 15.31
N TYR A 78 -21.56 4.00 14.70
CA TYR A 78 -20.37 3.46 15.35
C TYR A 78 -19.18 4.33 14.98
N ALA A 79 -18.36 4.72 15.96
CA ALA A 79 -17.10 5.38 15.71
C ALA A 79 -16.08 4.39 15.12
N VAL A 80 -15.33 4.83 14.12
CA VAL A 80 -14.19 4.04 13.61
C VAL A 80 -12.96 4.34 14.45
N GLN A 81 -12.23 3.31 14.84
CA GLN A 81 -10.92 3.40 15.49
C GLN A 81 -9.85 2.77 14.60
N LEU A 82 -8.85 3.54 14.20
CA LEU A 82 -7.69 3.01 13.48
C LEU A 82 -6.69 2.40 14.48
N VAL A 83 -6.20 1.20 14.16
CA VAL A 83 -5.26 0.44 14.97
C VAL A 83 -4.05 0.09 14.10
N TYR A 84 -2.87 0.59 14.43
CA TYR A 84 -1.69 0.51 13.59
C TYR A 84 -0.76 -0.63 13.97
N ALA A 85 -0.16 -1.29 12.97
CA ALA A 85 0.92 -2.23 13.15
C ALA A 85 1.93 -2.09 12.00
N ASP A 86 3.19 -1.80 12.35
CA ASP A 86 4.31 -1.68 11.41
C ASP A 86 4.85 -3.07 11.05
N ASN A 87 4.80 -3.42 9.77
CA ASN A 87 5.41 -4.66 9.26
C ASN A 87 6.89 -4.50 8.89
N ALA A 88 7.43 -3.28 9.02
CA ALA A 88 8.84 -2.92 8.83
C ALA A 88 9.41 -3.24 7.44
N SER A 89 8.56 -3.35 6.39
CA SER A 89 8.97 -3.81 5.05
C SER A 89 9.66 -5.19 5.05
N ASP A 90 9.33 -6.06 6.00
CA ASP A 90 10.05 -7.30 6.27
C ASP A 90 9.04 -8.46 6.39
N SER A 91 9.05 -9.36 5.38
CA SER A 91 8.14 -10.51 5.33
C SER A 91 8.30 -11.46 6.53
N ALA A 92 9.46 -11.48 7.17
CA ALA A 92 9.68 -12.27 8.38
C ALA A 92 9.05 -11.64 9.64
N LYS A 93 8.86 -10.31 9.66
CA LYS A 93 8.21 -9.56 10.75
C LYS A 93 6.71 -9.38 10.54
N ALA A 94 6.26 -9.38 9.30
CA ALA A 94 4.87 -9.19 8.91
C ALA A 94 3.87 -10.08 9.69
N PRO A 95 4.14 -11.38 9.94
CA PRO A 95 3.28 -12.23 10.75
C PRO A 95 3.09 -11.71 12.20
N THR A 96 4.12 -11.12 12.79
CA THR A 96 4.03 -10.56 14.16
C THR A 96 3.14 -9.32 14.19
N ALA A 97 3.27 -8.44 13.20
CA ALA A 97 2.41 -7.27 13.05
C ALA A 97 0.94 -7.67 12.82
N ALA A 98 0.69 -8.66 11.96
CA ALA A 98 -0.64 -9.21 11.73
C ALA A 98 -1.25 -9.78 13.02
N GLN A 99 -0.49 -10.58 13.78
CA GLN A 99 -0.95 -11.15 15.05
C GLN A 99 -1.27 -10.06 16.09
N THR A 100 -0.55 -8.93 16.05
CA THR A 100 -0.85 -7.76 16.90
C THR A 100 -2.24 -7.20 16.59
N LEU A 101 -2.58 -6.98 15.31
CA LEU A 101 -3.90 -6.51 14.90
C LEU A 101 -5.01 -7.50 15.26
N ILE A 102 -4.80 -8.79 15.00
CA ILE A 102 -5.73 -9.86 15.35
C ILE A 102 -6.03 -9.85 16.84
N SER A 103 -5.00 -9.76 17.69
CA SER A 103 -5.14 -9.74 19.15
C SER A 103 -5.88 -8.51 19.67
N GLN A 104 -5.85 -7.41 18.94
CA GLN A 104 -6.59 -6.18 19.27
C GLN A 104 -8.04 -6.20 18.83
N GLY A 105 -8.48 -7.26 18.16
CA GLY A 105 -9.88 -7.48 17.76
C GLY A 105 -10.33 -6.51 16.69
N VAL A 106 -9.53 -6.31 15.63
CA VAL A 106 -9.93 -5.52 14.47
C VAL A 106 -10.96 -6.29 13.63
N SER A 107 -11.92 -5.59 13.04
CA SER A 107 -12.98 -6.17 12.20
C SER A 107 -12.54 -6.37 10.75
N VAL A 108 -11.65 -5.52 10.26
CA VAL A 108 -11.06 -5.53 8.92
C VAL A 108 -9.66 -4.94 9.00
N VAL A 109 -8.77 -5.36 8.08
CA VAL A 109 -7.41 -4.83 7.94
C VAL A 109 -7.28 -4.11 6.62
N ILE A 110 -6.57 -2.99 6.59
CA ILE A 110 -6.14 -2.28 5.39
C ILE A 110 -4.61 -2.37 5.31
N GLY A 111 -4.09 -2.70 4.14
CA GLY A 111 -2.66 -2.81 3.86
C GLY A 111 -2.33 -4.10 3.13
N THR A 112 -1.19 -4.18 2.54
CA THR A 112 0.01 -3.38 2.79
C THR A 112 0.68 -2.97 1.48
N TYR A 113 1.66 -2.06 1.58
CA TYR A 113 2.51 -1.64 0.46
C TYR A 113 3.42 -2.76 -0.05
N GLY A 114 3.76 -3.76 0.64
CA GLY A 114 4.73 -4.78 0.20
C GLY A 114 4.08 -6.14 -0.06
N SER A 115 4.19 -6.70 -1.27
CA SER A 115 3.62 -8.00 -1.63
C SER A 115 4.10 -9.12 -0.72
N GLY A 116 5.42 -9.22 -0.43
CA GLY A 116 5.96 -10.23 0.47
C GLY A 116 5.39 -10.17 1.89
N CYS A 117 5.15 -8.96 2.42
CA CYS A 117 4.50 -8.78 3.72
C CYS A 117 3.02 -9.23 3.68
N ALA A 118 2.30 -8.91 2.60
CA ALA A 118 0.91 -9.34 2.41
C ALA A 118 0.79 -10.87 2.31
N ILE A 119 1.65 -11.51 1.52
CA ILE A 119 1.71 -12.97 1.35
C ILE A 119 2.02 -13.67 2.68
N ALA A 120 2.99 -13.14 3.44
CA ALA A 120 3.38 -13.73 4.72
C ALA A 120 2.30 -13.58 5.83
N ALA A 121 1.54 -12.50 5.81
CA ALA A 121 0.51 -12.21 6.81
C ALA A 121 -0.88 -12.78 6.43
N GLY A 122 -1.16 -12.91 5.14
CA GLY A 122 -2.47 -13.30 4.61
C GLY A 122 -3.10 -14.53 5.24
N PRO A 123 -2.37 -15.65 5.40
CA PRO A 123 -2.90 -16.85 6.05
C PRO A 123 -3.37 -16.61 7.50
N LEU A 124 -2.73 -15.72 8.25
CA LEU A 124 -3.13 -15.40 9.62
C LEU A 124 -4.46 -14.64 9.67
N PHE A 125 -4.68 -13.71 8.74
CA PHE A 125 -5.95 -13.00 8.61
C PHE A 125 -7.08 -13.95 8.19
N GLN A 126 -6.81 -14.85 7.23
CA GLN A 126 -7.77 -15.87 6.81
C GLN A 126 -8.14 -16.80 7.96
N ASP A 127 -7.17 -17.34 8.70
CA ASP A 127 -7.40 -18.22 9.84
C ASP A 127 -8.20 -17.53 10.96
N ALA A 128 -7.92 -16.24 11.19
CA ALA A 128 -8.67 -15.40 12.12
C ALA A 128 -10.04 -14.97 11.59
N LYS A 129 -10.34 -15.22 10.30
CA LYS A 129 -11.55 -14.77 9.59
C LYS A 129 -11.73 -13.25 9.63
N ILE A 130 -10.64 -12.52 9.51
CA ILE A 130 -10.61 -11.07 9.41
C ILE A 130 -10.25 -10.72 7.96
N PRO A 131 -11.13 -10.05 7.20
CA PRO A 131 -10.80 -9.66 5.83
C PRO A 131 -9.72 -8.59 5.81
N ALA A 132 -8.83 -8.67 4.81
CA ALA A 132 -7.79 -7.69 4.54
C ALA A 132 -8.00 -7.06 3.16
N ILE A 133 -7.70 -5.77 3.02
CA ILE A 133 -7.82 -5.01 1.78
C ILE A 133 -6.45 -4.44 1.45
N GLY A 134 -5.77 -5.05 0.49
CA GLY A 134 -4.48 -4.60 -0.02
C GLY A 134 -4.60 -3.23 -0.69
N THR A 135 -3.66 -2.37 -0.39
CA THR A 135 -3.53 -1.03 -0.95
C THR A 135 -2.82 -1.08 -2.30
N SER A 136 -1.49 -1.30 -2.30
CA SER A 136 -0.68 -1.36 -3.52
C SER A 136 0.14 -2.65 -3.67
N CYS A 137 -0.09 -3.68 -2.88
CA CYS A 137 0.54 -4.99 -3.09
C CYS A 137 0.00 -5.65 -4.38
N THR A 138 0.85 -5.82 -5.38
CA THR A 138 0.44 -6.17 -6.76
C THR A 138 0.66 -7.64 -7.14
N ASN A 139 1.44 -8.40 -6.39
CA ASN A 139 1.71 -9.81 -6.70
C ASN A 139 0.42 -10.65 -6.61
N PRO A 140 0.08 -11.48 -7.62
CA PRO A 140 -1.13 -12.33 -7.58
C PRO A 140 -1.21 -13.29 -6.40
N GLN A 141 -0.07 -13.69 -5.82
CA GLN A 141 -0.04 -14.61 -4.67
C GLN A 141 -0.65 -14.01 -3.38
N VAL A 142 -0.91 -12.70 -3.35
CA VAL A 142 -1.55 -12.03 -2.20
C VAL A 142 -2.98 -12.53 -1.98
N THR A 143 -3.73 -12.68 -3.06
CA THR A 143 -5.15 -13.05 -3.04
C THR A 143 -5.38 -14.50 -3.45
N LEU A 144 -4.50 -15.06 -4.28
CA LEU A 144 -4.66 -16.41 -4.82
C LEU A 144 -4.75 -17.47 -3.71
N GLY A 145 -5.93 -18.10 -3.59
CA GLY A 145 -6.20 -19.11 -2.56
C GLY A 145 -6.46 -18.55 -1.16
N ASN A 146 -6.69 -17.25 -1.05
CA ASN A 146 -7.04 -16.58 0.19
C ASN A 146 -8.36 -15.81 0.06
N ASP A 147 -9.46 -16.42 0.47
CA ASP A 147 -10.82 -15.84 0.37
C ASP A 147 -11.05 -14.61 1.28
N TYR A 148 -10.08 -14.28 2.12
CA TYR A 148 -10.13 -13.14 3.03
C TYR A 148 -9.19 -12.00 2.64
N TYR A 149 -8.48 -12.07 1.51
CA TYR A 149 -7.65 -10.98 1.02
C TYR A 149 -8.21 -10.38 -0.27
N PHE A 150 -8.46 -9.09 -0.25
CA PHE A 150 -8.91 -8.27 -1.38
C PHE A 150 -7.85 -7.21 -1.68
N ARG A 151 -7.91 -6.53 -2.84
CA ARG A 151 -7.05 -5.38 -3.11
C ARG A 151 -7.69 -4.37 -4.06
N VAL A 152 -7.35 -3.09 -3.90
CA VAL A 152 -7.93 -2.00 -4.69
C VAL A 152 -7.12 -1.64 -5.95
N GLY A 153 -5.83 -2.00 -5.99
CA GLY A 153 -4.93 -1.76 -7.12
C GLY A 153 -5.00 -2.84 -8.20
N TYR A 154 -4.37 -2.58 -9.34
CA TYR A 154 -4.12 -3.59 -10.37
C TYR A 154 -3.03 -4.60 -9.92
N ILE A 155 -2.84 -5.67 -10.71
CA ILE A 155 -1.92 -6.76 -10.39
C ILE A 155 -0.74 -6.82 -11.36
N ASP A 156 0.37 -7.48 -10.95
CA ASP A 156 1.61 -7.59 -11.73
C ASP A 156 1.45 -8.15 -13.14
N PRO A 157 0.56 -9.11 -13.45
CA PRO A 157 0.32 -9.52 -14.83
C PRO A 157 -0.06 -8.36 -15.74
N PHE A 158 -0.94 -7.47 -15.29
CA PHE A 158 -1.33 -6.27 -16.03
C PHE A 158 -0.19 -5.26 -16.06
N GLN A 159 0.39 -4.94 -14.91
CA GLN A 159 1.48 -3.96 -14.79
C GLN A 159 2.71 -4.38 -15.60
N GLY A 160 3.09 -5.66 -15.56
CA GLY A 160 4.21 -6.22 -16.32
C GLY A 160 4.00 -6.09 -17.82
N ALA A 161 2.80 -6.39 -18.28
CA ALA A 161 2.45 -6.22 -19.68
C ALA A 161 2.45 -4.75 -20.13
N VAL A 162 1.94 -3.83 -19.28
CA VAL A 162 1.98 -2.38 -19.54
C VAL A 162 3.43 -1.92 -19.70
N MET A 163 4.32 -2.26 -18.77
CA MET A 163 5.70 -1.79 -18.81
C MET A 163 6.54 -2.44 -19.90
N ALA A 164 6.29 -3.69 -20.26
CA ALA A 164 6.95 -4.35 -21.39
C ALA A 164 6.52 -3.74 -22.73
N ASN A 165 5.22 -3.48 -22.91
CA ASN A 165 4.71 -2.78 -24.08
C ASN A 165 5.27 -1.35 -24.18
N PHE A 166 5.37 -0.64 -23.08
CA PHE A 166 5.99 0.67 -23.01
C PHE A 166 7.47 0.61 -23.43
N ALA A 167 8.24 -0.31 -22.85
CA ALA A 167 9.66 -0.53 -23.16
C ALA A 167 9.84 -0.81 -24.67
N PHE A 168 9.14 -1.82 -25.17
CA PHE A 168 9.30 -2.31 -26.54
C PHE A 168 8.80 -1.32 -27.57
N ASN A 169 7.58 -0.81 -27.42
CA ASN A 169 6.90 -0.02 -28.47
C ASN A 169 7.17 1.49 -28.37
N GLN A 170 7.38 2.04 -27.17
CA GLN A 170 7.55 3.49 -27.00
C GLN A 170 9.01 3.89 -26.77
N LYS A 171 9.80 3.05 -26.08
CA LYS A 171 11.21 3.34 -25.81
C LYS A 171 12.15 2.61 -26.78
N ASN A 172 11.64 1.73 -27.65
CA ASN A 172 12.41 0.88 -28.56
C ASN A 172 13.46 0.02 -27.84
N SER A 173 13.16 -0.36 -26.60
CA SER A 173 14.00 -1.22 -25.77
C SER A 173 13.57 -2.67 -25.98
N SER A 174 14.33 -3.39 -26.78
CA SER A 174 14.05 -4.78 -27.18
C SER A 174 14.95 -5.81 -26.47
N ASN A 175 16.02 -5.34 -25.80
CA ASN A 175 16.97 -6.15 -25.06
C ASN A 175 17.25 -5.52 -23.69
N CYS A 176 16.40 -5.81 -22.72
CA CYS A 176 16.43 -5.20 -21.40
C CYS A 176 17.28 -6.01 -20.40
N ALA A 177 18.04 -5.31 -19.55
CA ALA A 177 18.50 -5.86 -18.29
C ALA A 177 17.36 -5.82 -17.28
N LEU A 178 17.00 -6.96 -16.70
CA LEU A 178 15.99 -7.09 -15.66
C LEU A 178 16.70 -7.24 -14.31
N ILE A 179 16.74 -6.17 -13.52
CA ILE A 179 17.42 -6.15 -12.22
C ILE A 179 16.40 -6.48 -11.12
N ILE A 180 16.56 -7.60 -10.44
CA ILE A 180 15.64 -8.07 -9.41
C ILE A 180 16.34 -8.31 -8.07
N GLU A 181 15.61 -8.07 -6.98
CA GLU A 181 16.04 -8.40 -5.63
C GLU A 181 15.71 -9.86 -5.33
N SER A 182 16.75 -10.64 -5.05
CA SER A 182 16.63 -12.09 -4.79
C SER A 182 15.89 -12.33 -3.48
N GLY A 183 14.80 -13.11 -3.55
CA GLY A 183 13.96 -13.42 -2.40
C GLY A 183 12.89 -12.36 -2.09
N ASP A 184 12.76 -11.30 -2.89
CA ASP A 184 11.64 -10.37 -2.81
C ASP A 184 10.51 -10.79 -3.76
N ASP A 185 9.32 -11.07 -3.20
CA ASP A 185 8.18 -11.60 -3.96
C ASP A 185 7.64 -10.60 -5.00
N TYR A 186 7.68 -9.28 -4.71
CA TYR A 186 7.28 -8.26 -5.65
C TYR A 186 8.27 -8.17 -6.81
N SER A 187 9.55 -8.01 -6.50
CA SER A 187 10.61 -7.84 -7.50
C SER A 187 10.68 -9.03 -8.46
N ALA A 188 10.67 -10.25 -7.92
CA ALA A 188 10.72 -11.47 -8.70
C ALA A 188 9.42 -11.70 -9.51
N GLY A 189 8.26 -11.51 -8.89
CA GLY A 189 6.96 -11.72 -9.54
C GLY A 189 6.73 -10.74 -10.67
N PHE A 190 6.87 -9.46 -10.40
CA PHE A 190 6.69 -8.42 -11.41
C PHE A 190 7.72 -8.53 -12.56
N GLY A 191 8.99 -8.80 -12.21
CA GLY A 191 10.04 -9.05 -13.21
C GLY A 191 9.70 -10.21 -14.15
N ASN A 192 9.14 -11.29 -13.62
CA ASN A 192 8.73 -12.44 -14.41
C ASN A 192 7.61 -12.09 -15.42
N TYR A 193 6.59 -11.32 -15.02
CA TYR A 193 5.53 -10.90 -15.95
C TYR A 193 6.04 -9.93 -17.01
N PHE A 194 6.93 -9.01 -16.66
CA PHE A 194 7.62 -8.17 -17.63
C PHE A 194 8.42 -9.00 -18.64
N GLN A 195 9.19 -9.99 -18.19
CA GLN A 195 10.00 -10.87 -19.03
C GLN A 195 9.13 -11.66 -20.01
N GLN A 196 8.06 -12.30 -19.52
CA GLN A 196 7.14 -13.07 -20.35
C GLN A 196 6.52 -12.21 -21.48
N GLU A 197 6.11 -11.00 -21.15
CA GLU A 197 5.51 -10.10 -22.13
C GLU A 197 6.58 -9.58 -23.12
N MET A 198 7.80 -9.27 -22.66
CA MET A 198 8.90 -8.92 -23.57
C MET A 198 9.18 -10.04 -24.59
N GLU A 199 9.19 -11.29 -24.16
CA GLU A 199 9.34 -12.45 -25.03
C GLU A 199 8.16 -12.57 -26.02
N ARG A 200 6.93 -12.35 -25.57
CA ARG A 200 5.73 -12.35 -26.44
C ARG A 200 5.81 -11.28 -27.52
N LEU A 201 6.38 -10.11 -27.21
CA LEU A 201 6.59 -9.00 -28.16
C LEU A 201 7.78 -9.24 -29.11
N GLY A 202 8.58 -10.30 -28.91
CA GLY A 202 9.77 -10.60 -29.69
C GLY A 202 11.05 -9.93 -29.18
N GLY A 203 11.01 -9.35 -28.00
CA GLY A 203 12.15 -8.80 -27.27
C GLY A 203 12.78 -9.82 -26.31
N LYS A 204 13.64 -9.33 -25.45
CA LYS A 204 14.34 -10.13 -24.43
C LYS A 204 14.49 -9.31 -23.14
N ALA A 205 14.33 -9.96 -21.99
CA ALA A 205 14.73 -9.41 -20.70
C ALA A 205 15.63 -10.43 -19.98
N THR A 206 16.85 -10.05 -19.64
CA THR A 206 17.84 -10.92 -18.98
C THR A 206 17.94 -10.55 -17.52
N VAL A 207 17.71 -11.54 -16.66
CA VAL A 207 17.74 -11.36 -15.19
C VAL A 207 19.15 -11.13 -14.69
N LEU A 208 19.34 -10.09 -13.91
CA LEU A 208 20.53 -9.74 -13.14
C LEU A 208 20.09 -9.58 -11.67
N GLU A 209 20.52 -10.52 -10.81
CA GLU A 209 20.07 -10.57 -9.42
C GLU A 209 21.04 -9.87 -8.47
N PHE A 210 20.49 -9.29 -7.41
CA PHE A 210 21.23 -8.79 -6.26
C PHE A 210 20.59 -9.25 -4.94
N GLN A 211 21.34 -9.19 -3.84
CA GLN A 211 20.84 -9.60 -2.53
C GLN A 211 20.27 -8.41 -1.75
N THR A 212 19.24 -8.66 -0.94
CA THR A 212 18.69 -7.66 -0.01
C THR A 212 19.81 -6.96 0.79
N GLY A 213 19.78 -5.63 0.82
CA GLY A 213 20.76 -4.82 1.51
C GLY A 213 22.06 -4.55 0.73
N GLU A 214 22.16 -5.01 -0.52
CA GLU A 214 23.27 -4.63 -1.41
C GLU A 214 23.19 -3.14 -1.77
N THR A 215 24.33 -2.48 -1.76
CA THR A 215 24.45 -1.03 -2.05
C THR A 215 25.43 -0.73 -3.17
N ASP A 216 26.20 -1.71 -3.63
CA ASP A 216 27.16 -1.58 -4.73
C ASP A 216 26.72 -2.39 -5.96
N PHE A 217 26.14 -1.68 -6.92
CA PHE A 217 25.66 -2.27 -8.18
C PHE A 217 26.69 -2.19 -9.32
N SER A 218 27.95 -1.88 -9.03
CA SER A 218 28.99 -1.67 -10.04
C SER A 218 29.18 -2.89 -10.98
N THR A 219 29.10 -4.10 -10.44
CA THR A 219 29.18 -5.35 -11.22
C THR A 219 27.99 -5.48 -12.18
N ILE A 220 26.78 -5.19 -11.72
CA ILE A 220 25.56 -5.21 -12.54
C ILE A 220 25.67 -4.13 -13.63
N MET A 221 26.10 -2.91 -13.29
CA MET A 221 26.28 -1.84 -14.26
C MET A 221 27.37 -2.14 -15.30
N ALA A 222 28.43 -2.84 -14.90
CA ALA A 222 29.44 -3.31 -15.85
C ALA A 222 28.85 -4.34 -16.85
N SER A 223 28.01 -5.26 -16.40
CA SER A 223 27.29 -6.22 -17.25
C SER A 223 26.33 -5.49 -18.20
N VAL A 224 25.52 -4.53 -17.67
CA VAL A 224 24.60 -3.73 -18.49
C VAL A 224 25.34 -3.07 -19.65
N LYS A 225 26.50 -2.49 -19.38
CA LYS A 225 27.30 -1.80 -20.39
C LYS A 225 27.97 -2.75 -21.38
N SER A 226 28.55 -3.85 -20.91
CA SER A 226 29.32 -4.77 -21.76
C SER A 226 28.46 -5.63 -22.68
N GLU A 227 27.24 -5.97 -22.25
CA GLU A 227 26.30 -6.80 -23.02
C GLU A 227 25.38 -6.01 -23.92
N GLY A 228 25.43 -4.65 -23.86
CA GLY A 228 24.73 -3.76 -24.79
C GLY A 228 23.22 -3.77 -24.64
N TYR A 229 22.73 -3.80 -23.40
CA TYR A 229 21.31 -3.63 -23.13
C TYR A 229 20.83 -2.23 -23.53
N ASP A 230 19.65 -2.18 -24.14
CA ASP A 230 19.01 -0.95 -24.64
C ASP A 230 17.94 -0.41 -23.67
N GLY A 231 17.68 -1.09 -22.56
CA GLY A 231 16.84 -0.67 -21.44
C GLY A 231 17.17 -1.41 -20.16
N ILE A 232 16.82 -0.82 -19.04
CA ILE A 232 16.85 -1.46 -17.72
C ILE A 232 15.40 -1.51 -17.21
N PHE A 233 14.97 -2.65 -16.70
CA PHE A 233 13.75 -2.78 -15.90
C PHE A 233 14.13 -3.22 -14.50
N ALA A 234 13.76 -2.44 -13.49
CA ALA A 234 14.18 -2.64 -12.10
C ALA A 234 12.99 -2.48 -11.13
N PRO A 235 12.14 -3.51 -10.96
CA PRO A 235 11.04 -3.49 -10.00
C PRO A 235 11.57 -3.72 -8.59
N VAL A 236 12.09 -2.67 -7.96
CA VAL A 236 12.78 -2.72 -6.67
C VAL A 236 12.25 -1.65 -5.72
N SER A 237 12.67 -1.73 -4.45
CA SER A 237 12.26 -0.80 -3.39
C SER A 237 12.67 0.65 -3.67
N ILE A 238 11.99 1.60 -2.99
CA ILE A 238 12.27 3.04 -3.07
C ILE A 238 13.74 3.35 -2.76
N GLU A 239 14.32 2.70 -1.74
CA GLU A 239 15.72 2.95 -1.37
C GLU A 239 16.70 2.45 -2.42
N THR A 240 16.47 1.26 -2.96
CA THR A 240 17.30 0.64 -3.99
C THR A 240 17.22 1.38 -5.32
N ALA A 241 16.05 1.91 -5.67
CA ALA A 241 15.82 2.69 -6.89
C ALA A 241 16.81 3.82 -7.08
N ALA A 242 16.99 4.66 -6.05
CA ALA A 242 17.91 5.81 -6.12
C ALA A 242 19.37 5.38 -6.30
N MET A 243 19.77 4.23 -5.73
CA MET A 243 21.12 3.69 -5.89
C MET A 243 21.35 3.16 -7.30
N ILE A 244 20.42 2.40 -7.86
CA ILE A 244 20.49 1.86 -9.22
C ILE A 244 20.56 3.01 -10.23
N ILE A 245 19.66 3.99 -10.14
CA ILE A 245 19.67 5.17 -11.04
C ILE A 245 21.01 5.90 -10.97
N SER A 246 21.49 6.22 -9.76
CA SER A 246 22.71 6.97 -9.58
C SER A 246 23.92 6.23 -10.14
N GLN A 247 24.07 4.93 -9.82
CA GLN A 247 25.22 4.15 -10.27
C GLN A 247 25.18 3.84 -11.77
N ALA A 248 23.99 3.66 -12.37
CA ALA A 248 23.84 3.53 -13.80
C ALA A 248 24.34 4.77 -14.53
N ARG A 249 23.94 5.97 -14.09
CA ARG A 249 24.37 7.23 -14.72
C ARG A 249 25.86 7.52 -14.47
N ASP A 250 26.40 7.19 -13.29
CA ASP A 250 27.84 7.30 -12.99
C ASP A 250 28.68 6.35 -13.88
N ALA A 251 28.15 5.18 -14.21
CA ALA A 251 28.78 4.25 -15.15
C ALA A 251 28.65 4.71 -16.63
N GLY A 252 27.96 5.82 -16.91
CA GLY A 252 27.73 6.33 -18.25
C GLY A 252 26.68 5.55 -19.05
N ILE A 253 25.78 4.84 -18.40
CA ILE A 253 24.63 4.17 -19.00
C ILE A 253 23.55 5.25 -19.24
N THR A 254 23.06 5.35 -20.49
CA THR A 254 22.10 6.40 -20.90
C THR A 254 20.76 5.83 -21.37
N CYS A 255 20.63 4.50 -21.47
CA CYS A 255 19.37 3.88 -21.86
C CYS A 255 18.25 4.18 -20.84
N PRO A 256 16.97 4.02 -21.24
CA PRO A 256 15.85 4.16 -20.33
C PRO A 256 15.96 3.20 -19.14
N ILE A 257 15.60 3.69 -17.95
CA ILE A 257 15.45 2.88 -16.74
C ILE A 257 13.97 2.91 -16.39
N MET A 258 13.38 1.74 -16.28
CA MET A 258 11.96 1.55 -16.11
C MET A 258 11.66 0.72 -14.86
N ALA A 259 10.51 0.97 -14.25
CA ALA A 259 10.08 0.27 -13.04
C ALA A 259 8.55 0.26 -12.91
N GLY A 260 8.06 -0.10 -11.72
CA GLY A 260 6.66 -0.10 -11.37
C GLY A 260 6.26 1.02 -10.42
N ASP A 261 5.11 0.83 -9.84
CA ASP A 261 4.40 1.74 -8.94
C ASP A 261 5.21 2.17 -7.71
N THR A 262 6.12 1.32 -7.24
CA THR A 262 7.03 1.63 -6.11
C THR A 262 7.91 2.84 -6.36
N TRP A 263 8.15 3.23 -7.63
CA TRP A 263 8.98 4.37 -7.97
C TRP A 263 8.21 5.70 -8.00
N ASP A 264 6.91 5.69 -7.77
CA ASP A 264 6.13 6.92 -7.60
C ASP A 264 6.34 7.56 -6.23
N ASP A 265 7.60 7.83 -5.90
CA ASP A 265 8.04 8.45 -4.66
C ASP A 265 9.01 9.60 -4.93
N ILE A 266 8.64 10.81 -4.49
CA ILE A 266 9.43 12.03 -4.72
C ILE A 266 10.85 11.94 -4.13
N SER A 267 11.06 11.12 -3.11
CA SER A 267 12.38 10.94 -2.51
C SER A 267 13.39 10.33 -3.49
N ILE A 268 12.94 9.57 -4.48
CA ILE A 268 13.80 9.05 -5.55
C ILE A 268 14.35 10.22 -6.38
N ALA A 269 13.49 11.15 -6.83
CA ALA A 269 13.89 12.33 -7.58
C ALA A 269 14.81 13.24 -6.74
N GLN A 270 14.48 13.45 -5.47
CA GLN A 270 15.29 14.26 -4.54
C GLN A 270 16.69 13.68 -4.32
N ARG A 271 16.82 12.35 -4.21
CA ARG A 271 18.10 11.65 -3.97
C ARG A 271 18.97 11.51 -5.21
N THR A 272 18.36 11.42 -6.37
CA THR A 272 19.07 11.22 -7.65
C THR A 272 19.43 12.53 -8.35
N GLY A 273 18.65 13.59 -8.11
CA GLY A 273 18.91 14.92 -8.71
C GLY A 273 19.03 14.84 -10.23
N ASP A 274 20.06 15.46 -10.79
CA ASP A 274 20.33 15.54 -12.23
C ASP A 274 20.57 14.16 -12.89
N LYS A 275 20.76 13.09 -12.10
CA LYS A 275 20.92 11.72 -12.61
C LYS A 275 19.60 11.06 -12.98
N ALA A 276 18.46 11.59 -12.54
CA ALA A 276 17.14 11.06 -12.87
C ALA A 276 16.69 11.40 -14.30
N THR A 277 17.45 10.93 -15.29
CA THR A 277 17.15 11.12 -16.71
C THR A 277 16.65 9.83 -17.34
N GLU A 278 15.69 9.90 -18.28
CA GLU A 278 15.08 8.73 -18.95
C GLU A 278 14.59 7.69 -17.92
N ILE A 279 13.88 8.13 -16.88
CA ILE A 279 13.27 7.29 -15.83
C ILE A 279 11.78 7.22 -16.08
N PHE A 280 11.20 6.01 -16.13
CA PHE A 280 9.77 5.79 -16.36
C PHE A 280 9.25 4.70 -15.45
N PHE A 281 8.02 4.87 -14.97
CA PHE A 281 7.39 3.87 -14.09
C PHE A 281 5.87 3.91 -14.22
N SER A 282 5.23 2.78 -13.97
CA SER A 282 3.77 2.69 -13.90
C SER A 282 3.26 3.24 -12.57
N ALA A 283 2.03 3.73 -12.57
CA ALA A 283 1.39 4.33 -11.41
C ALA A 283 -0.13 4.10 -11.45
N PHE A 284 -0.78 4.04 -10.29
CA PHE A 284 -2.22 3.84 -10.17
C PHE A 284 -3.03 5.10 -10.47
N PHE A 285 -2.42 6.27 -10.32
CA PHE A 285 -3.10 7.56 -10.35
C PHE A 285 -2.14 8.68 -10.76
N ASP A 286 -2.69 9.71 -11.37
CA ASP A 286 -1.98 10.97 -11.58
C ASP A 286 -2.85 12.17 -11.19
N ALA A 287 -2.29 13.08 -10.40
CA ALA A 287 -2.98 14.27 -9.92
C ALA A 287 -3.37 15.26 -11.04
N ALA A 288 -2.75 15.14 -12.21
CA ALA A 288 -3.10 15.94 -13.39
C ALA A 288 -4.26 15.33 -14.21
N ASP A 289 -4.74 14.12 -13.87
CA ASP A 289 -5.94 13.57 -14.51
C ASP A 289 -7.17 14.38 -14.13
N THR A 290 -7.67 15.13 -15.09
CA THR A 290 -8.86 15.99 -14.95
C THR A 290 -10.16 15.32 -15.38
N THR A 291 -10.13 14.05 -15.75
CA THR A 291 -11.33 13.32 -16.19
C THR A 291 -12.15 12.77 -15.04
N ASN A 292 -11.51 12.48 -13.91
CA ASN A 292 -12.13 11.97 -12.68
C ASN A 292 -12.44 13.12 -11.70
N GLU A 293 -13.72 13.44 -11.50
CA GLU A 293 -14.14 14.51 -10.55
C GLU A 293 -13.81 14.17 -9.09
N ALA A 294 -13.89 12.89 -8.69
CA ALA A 294 -13.47 12.46 -7.36
C ALA A 294 -11.96 12.64 -7.16
N GLY A 295 -11.17 12.35 -8.19
CA GLY A 295 -9.74 12.59 -8.21
C GLY A 295 -9.38 14.07 -8.02
N LYS A 296 -10.07 14.98 -8.72
CA LYS A 296 -9.87 16.43 -8.54
C LYS A 296 -10.19 16.89 -7.12
N ALA A 297 -11.34 16.48 -6.58
CA ALA A 297 -11.74 16.83 -5.22
C ALA A 297 -10.74 16.27 -4.19
N PHE A 298 -10.24 15.06 -4.41
CA PHE A 298 -9.20 14.44 -3.60
C PHE A 298 -7.91 15.28 -3.63
N VAL A 299 -7.39 15.62 -4.81
CA VAL A 299 -6.16 16.40 -4.97
C VAL A 299 -6.25 17.73 -4.20
N GLU A 300 -7.34 18.49 -4.40
CA GLU A 300 -7.54 19.77 -3.74
C GLU A 300 -7.63 19.61 -2.21
N GLY A 301 -8.47 18.68 -1.75
CA GLY A 301 -8.71 18.47 -0.33
C GLY A 301 -7.49 17.89 0.40
N PHE A 302 -6.86 16.87 -0.18
CA PHE A 302 -5.69 16.21 0.40
C PHE A 302 -4.49 17.16 0.49
N THR A 303 -4.17 17.89 -0.58
CA THR A 303 -3.07 18.88 -0.59
C THR A 303 -3.22 19.90 0.54
N LYS A 304 -4.43 20.41 0.73
CA LYS A 304 -4.74 21.34 1.83
C LYS A 304 -4.58 20.67 3.20
N TRP A 305 -5.14 19.46 3.37
CA TRP A 305 -5.11 18.72 4.62
C TRP A 305 -3.67 18.33 5.03
N VAL A 306 -2.82 17.95 4.07
CA VAL A 306 -1.39 17.68 4.33
C VAL A 306 -0.64 18.94 4.74
N ALA A 307 -0.90 20.07 4.07
CA ALA A 307 -0.24 21.34 4.36
C ALA A 307 -0.56 21.91 5.75
N GLU A 308 -1.65 21.50 6.38
CA GLU A 308 -2.09 21.98 7.71
C GLU A 308 -1.30 21.32 8.87
N ASP A 309 -0.51 20.25 8.62
CA ASP A 309 0.20 19.51 9.67
C ASP A 309 1.62 19.14 9.24
N ASN A 310 2.62 19.50 10.03
CA ASN A 310 4.02 19.26 9.72
C ASN A 310 4.40 17.77 9.65
N ALA A 311 3.80 16.91 10.47
CA ALA A 311 4.09 15.49 10.45
C ALA A 311 3.51 14.84 9.18
N ARG A 312 2.30 15.25 8.75
CA ARG A 312 1.72 14.84 7.47
C ARG A 312 2.58 15.28 6.30
N LEU A 313 3.02 16.54 6.32
CA LEU A 313 3.90 17.08 5.28
C LEU A 313 5.22 16.30 5.19
N GLU A 314 5.85 15.99 6.32
CA GLU A 314 7.06 15.18 6.38
C GLU A 314 6.83 13.77 5.83
N ASN A 315 5.74 13.12 6.23
CA ASN A 315 5.37 11.80 5.73
C ASN A 315 5.03 11.79 4.23
N ASN A 316 4.62 12.92 3.66
CA ASN A 316 4.41 13.12 2.22
C ASN A 316 5.69 13.51 1.46
N GLY A 317 6.87 13.41 2.09
CA GLY A 317 8.15 13.75 1.46
C GLY A 317 8.49 15.24 1.48
N GLY A 318 7.86 16.02 2.34
CA GLY A 318 8.11 17.46 2.54
C GLY A 318 7.43 18.38 1.52
N VAL A 319 6.57 17.83 0.65
CA VAL A 319 5.89 18.58 -0.43
C VAL A 319 4.40 18.24 -0.41
N ALA A 320 3.52 19.23 -0.29
CA ALA A 320 2.09 18.99 -0.11
C ALA A 320 1.34 18.69 -1.43
N ASP A 321 1.81 19.22 -2.55
CA ASP A 321 1.17 19.14 -3.87
C ASP A 321 1.74 18.01 -4.76
N VAL A 322 2.67 17.22 -4.24
CA VAL A 322 3.14 15.98 -4.89
C VAL A 322 2.43 14.80 -4.24
N ILE A 323 1.53 14.17 -4.97
CA ILE A 323 0.73 13.06 -4.50
C ILE A 323 1.23 11.77 -5.18
N SER A 324 1.77 10.85 -4.40
CA SER A 324 2.09 9.50 -4.88
C SER A 324 0.82 8.75 -5.20
N SER A 325 0.83 7.94 -6.26
CA SER A 325 -0.34 7.17 -6.69
C SER A 325 -0.83 6.13 -5.67
N VAL A 326 -0.01 5.77 -4.70
CA VAL A 326 -0.40 4.83 -3.63
C VAL A 326 -1.23 5.52 -2.53
N THR A 327 -1.13 6.84 -2.40
CA THR A 327 -1.97 7.60 -1.45
C THR A 327 -3.47 7.44 -1.73
N PRO A 328 -3.96 7.61 -2.99
CA PRO A 328 -5.33 7.27 -3.34
C PRO A 328 -5.71 5.81 -3.11
N CYS A 329 -4.77 4.86 -3.26
CA CYS A 329 -5.05 3.45 -2.94
C CYS A 329 -5.39 3.25 -1.47
N GLY A 330 -4.68 3.94 -0.56
CA GLY A 330 -5.02 3.96 0.87
C GLY A 330 -6.41 4.55 1.13
N TYR A 331 -6.74 5.66 0.46
CA TYR A 331 -8.08 6.27 0.54
C TYR A 331 -9.17 5.31 0.07
N ASP A 332 -9.01 4.72 -1.11
CA ASP A 332 -9.98 3.82 -1.72
C ASP A 332 -10.16 2.53 -0.89
N ALA A 333 -9.08 2.00 -0.30
CA ALA A 333 -9.14 0.85 0.59
C ALA A 333 -9.91 1.16 1.88
N TYR A 334 -9.76 2.36 2.45
CA TYR A 334 -10.58 2.80 3.58
C TYR A 334 -12.06 2.92 3.19
N MET A 335 -12.37 3.50 2.05
CA MET A 335 -13.75 3.63 1.57
C MET A 335 -14.37 2.26 1.29
N ALA A 336 -13.59 1.30 0.78
CA ALA A 336 -14.03 -0.08 0.62
C ALA A 336 -14.31 -0.75 1.97
N ALA A 337 -13.45 -0.56 2.96
CA ALA A 337 -13.61 -1.12 4.30
C ALA A 337 -14.90 -0.62 4.98
N VAL A 338 -15.10 0.70 5.02
CA VAL A 338 -16.31 1.28 5.64
C VAL A 338 -17.57 0.95 4.85
N GLY A 339 -17.50 0.93 3.51
CA GLY A 339 -18.61 0.51 2.66
C GLY A 339 -19.02 -0.95 2.89
N ALA A 340 -18.04 -1.83 3.05
CA ALA A 340 -18.30 -3.25 3.34
C ALA A 340 -18.87 -3.47 4.74
N ILE A 341 -18.40 -2.75 5.77
CA ILE A 341 -18.98 -2.81 7.13
C ILE A 341 -20.44 -2.38 7.11
N GLU A 342 -20.76 -1.26 6.43
CA GLU A 342 -22.15 -0.77 6.31
C GLU A 342 -23.02 -1.75 5.52
N ALA A 343 -22.53 -2.31 4.40
CA ALA A 343 -23.23 -3.29 3.59
C ALA A 343 -23.46 -4.62 4.35
N ALA A 344 -22.47 -5.08 5.11
CA ALA A 344 -22.57 -6.23 5.98
C ALA A 344 -23.56 -6.01 7.14
N ASN A 345 -23.79 -4.74 7.50
CA ASN A 345 -24.56 -4.35 8.68
C ASN A 345 -24.08 -5.06 9.95
N SER A 346 -22.75 -5.24 10.08
CA SER A 346 -22.09 -6.09 11.08
C SER A 346 -20.65 -5.68 11.31
N THR A 347 -20.10 -6.00 12.47
CA THR A 347 -18.65 -5.89 12.77
C THR A 347 -17.93 -7.23 12.62
N GLU A 348 -18.64 -8.31 12.27
CA GLU A 348 -18.09 -9.64 12.16
C GLU A 348 -17.33 -9.86 10.84
N GLY A 349 -16.09 -10.34 10.93
CA GLY A 349 -15.21 -10.52 9.77
C GLY A 349 -15.82 -11.35 8.62
N PRO A 350 -16.48 -12.51 8.85
CA PRO A 350 -17.11 -13.27 7.77
C PRO A 350 -18.20 -12.50 7.01
N ALA A 351 -19.02 -11.70 7.73
CA ALA A 351 -20.06 -10.89 7.10
C ALA A 351 -19.45 -9.75 6.26
N ILE A 352 -18.38 -9.11 6.79
CA ILE A 352 -17.65 -8.06 6.07
C ILE A 352 -16.95 -8.65 4.82
N ARG A 353 -16.36 -9.85 4.91
CA ARG A 353 -15.76 -10.55 3.78
C ARG A 353 -16.80 -10.83 2.66
N ASP A 354 -17.98 -11.32 3.03
CA ASP A 354 -19.03 -11.58 2.06
C ASP A 354 -19.54 -10.28 1.40
N ALA A 355 -19.61 -9.19 2.18
CA ALA A 355 -19.96 -7.88 1.66
C ALA A 355 -18.87 -7.33 0.72
N LEU A 356 -17.58 -7.50 1.03
CA LEU A 356 -16.47 -7.14 0.15
C LEU A 356 -16.56 -7.89 -1.19
N ALA A 357 -16.76 -9.19 -1.18
CA ALA A 357 -16.86 -9.98 -2.40
C ALA A 357 -17.98 -9.54 -3.35
N ALA A 358 -19.03 -8.90 -2.82
CA ALA A 358 -20.15 -8.36 -3.59
C ALA A 358 -20.07 -6.83 -3.79
N LEU A 359 -19.02 -6.18 -3.33
CA LEU A 359 -18.93 -4.72 -3.29
C LEU A 359 -18.68 -4.16 -4.69
N GLU A 360 -19.48 -3.15 -5.04
CA GLU A 360 -19.26 -2.31 -6.22
C GLU A 360 -19.33 -0.85 -5.78
N ILE A 361 -18.25 -0.10 -5.95
CA ILE A 361 -18.18 1.34 -5.66
C ILE A 361 -17.76 2.08 -6.92
N PRO A 362 -18.68 2.79 -7.59
CA PRO A 362 -18.31 3.60 -8.74
C PRO A 362 -17.60 4.89 -8.32
N GLY A 363 -16.69 5.37 -9.17
CA GLY A 363 -16.12 6.71 -9.06
C GLY A 363 -15.22 6.92 -7.85
N LEU A 364 -14.49 5.90 -7.39
CA LEU A 364 -13.38 6.08 -6.45
C LEU A 364 -12.21 6.82 -7.12
N ILE A 365 -11.20 7.19 -6.34
CA ILE A 365 -10.09 8.00 -6.83
C ILE A 365 -9.28 7.26 -7.90
N THR A 366 -9.04 5.97 -7.71
CA THR A 366 -8.36 5.12 -8.70
C THR A 366 -9.33 4.47 -9.70
N GLY A 367 -10.54 5.02 -9.86
CA GLY A 367 -11.61 4.52 -10.73
C GLY A 367 -12.58 3.58 -10.01
N ASP A 368 -13.49 2.98 -10.78
CA ASP A 368 -14.49 2.07 -10.23
C ASP A 368 -13.83 0.89 -9.52
N LEU A 369 -14.41 0.48 -8.38
CA LEU A 369 -14.00 -0.68 -7.64
C LEU A 369 -15.05 -1.77 -7.76
N LYS A 370 -14.60 -2.91 -8.26
CA LYS A 370 -15.30 -4.19 -8.28
C LYS A 370 -14.24 -5.28 -8.20
N PHE A 371 -14.49 -6.28 -7.39
CA PHE A 371 -13.57 -7.40 -7.25
C PHE A 371 -13.94 -8.55 -8.20
N ASP A 372 -12.92 -9.28 -8.65
CA ASP A 372 -13.08 -10.56 -9.33
C ASP A 372 -13.26 -11.72 -8.34
N GLU A 373 -13.26 -12.95 -8.84
CA GLU A 373 -13.42 -14.16 -8.05
C GLU A 373 -12.28 -14.43 -7.06
N ASN A 374 -11.10 -13.81 -7.26
CA ASN A 374 -9.94 -13.93 -6.39
C ASN A 374 -9.85 -12.79 -5.36
N GLY A 375 -10.71 -11.78 -5.44
CA GLY A 375 -10.63 -10.57 -4.62
C GLY A 375 -9.74 -9.48 -5.20
N ASP A 376 -9.32 -9.59 -6.47
CA ASP A 376 -8.56 -8.57 -7.17
C ASP A 376 -9.48 -7.52 -7.80
N ALA A 377 -9.10 -6.24 -7.70
CA ALA A 377 -9.83 -5.19 -8.39
C ALA A 377 -9.71 -5.35 -9.91
N ILE A 378 -10.84 -5.26 -10.63
CA ILE A 378 -10.88 -5.28 -12.08
C ILE A 378 -10.42 -3.93 -12.60
N LYS A 379 -9.16 -3.81 -12.99
CA LYS A 379 -8.53 -2.59 -13.52
C LYS A 379 -7.95 -2.84 -14.90
N ASN A 380 -8.16 -1.89 -15.81
CA ASN A 380 -7.64 -1.94 -17.19
C ASN A 380 -6.91 -0.65 -17.58
N TYR A 381 -6.48 0.13 -16.59
CA TYR A 381 -5.89 1.45 -16.74
C TYR A 381 -4.64 1.55 -15.89
N ALA A 382 -3.57 2.11 -16.45
CA ALA A 382 -2.36 2.49 -15.74
C ALA A 382 -1.82 3.81 -16.29
N VAL A 383 -1.22 4.60 -15.42
CA VAL A 383 -0.48 5.80 -15.78
C VAL A 383 0.99 5.46 -15.92
N ILE A 384 1.67 6.05 -16.89
CA ILE A 384 3.14 6.08 -16.94
C ILE A 384 3.58 7.47 -16.52
N LYS A 385 4.49 7.52 -15.55
CA LYS A 385 5.12 8.75 -15.07
C LYS A 385 6.61 8.75 -15.39
N THR A 386 7.21 9.93 -15.31
CA THR A 386 8.65 10.13 -15.50
C THR A 386 9.18 11.14 -14.48
N ILE A 387 10.50 11.20 -14.32
CA ILE A 387 11.16 12.24 -13.54
C ILE A 387 11.73 13.27 -14.52
N GLN A 388 11.31 14.51 -14.38
CA GLN A 388 11.79 15.65 -15.16
C GLN A 388 12.06 16.84 -14.23
N ASP A 389 13.22 17.43 -14.33
CA ASP A 389 13.65 18.60 -13.52
C ASP A 389 13.45 18.38 -12.00
N GLY A 390 13.71 17.16 -11.53
CA GLY A 390 13.56 16.77 -10.14
C GLY A 390 12.11 16.61 -9.66
N GLN A 391 11.14 16.61 -10.58
CA GLN A 391 9.72 16.42 -10.31
C GLN A 391 9.22 15.12 -10.95
N ILE A 392 8.25 14.48 -10.30
CA ILE A 392 7.48 13.39 -10.90
C ILE A 392 6.36 14.00 -11.72
N VAL A 393 6.30 13.67 -13.00
CA VAL A 393 5.32 14.23 -13.94
C VAL A 393 4.65 13.12 -14.77
N TYR A 394 3.41 13.39 -15.18
CA TYR A 394 2.68 12.54 -16.11
C TYR A 394 3.43 12.42 -17.44
N PHE A 395 3.50 11.21 -17.98
CA PHE A 395 4.06 10.95 -19.30
C PHE A 395 3.00 10.46 -20.29
N SER A 396 2.29 9.39 -19.96
CA SER A 396 1.23 8.82 -20.81
C SER A 396 0.27 7.94 -19.99
N THR A 397 -0.82 7.53 -20.64
CA THR A 397 -1.80 6.59 -20.10
C THR A 397 -1.83 5.32 -20.93
N PHE A 398 -1.99 4.19 -20.29
CA PHE A 398 -2.20 2.90 -20.90
C PHE A 398 -3.63 2.42 -20.60
N ASN A 399 -4.44 2.24 -21.65
CA ASN A 399 -5.83 1.80 -21.56
C ASN A 399 -5.98 0.44 -22.25
N GLY A 400 -6.06 -0.61 -21.44
CA GLY A 400 -6.26 -1.98 -21.93
C GLY A 400 -5.02 -2.59 -22.59
N LEU A 401 -4.97 -3.92 -22.58
CA LEU A 401 -4.07 -4.72 -23.42
C LEU A 401 -4.93 -5.19 -24.60
N GLU A 402 -4.66 -4.68 -25.81
CA GLU A 402 -5.25 -5.22 -27.04
C GLU A 402 -4.65 -6.59 -27.39
#